data_0fdbb29e25ec914722328a18b4ff1347
#
_entry.id   0fdbb29e25ec914722328a18b4ff1347
#
_cell.length_a   1.000
_cell.length_b   1.000
_cell.length_c   1.000
_cell.angle_alpha   90.00
_cell.angle_beta   90.00
_cell.angle_gamma   90.00
#
_symmetry.space_group_name_H-M   'P 1'
#
loop_
_entity.id
_entity.type
_entity.pdbx_description
1 polymer ?
#
loop_
_entity_poly.entity_id
_entity_poly.type
_entity_poly.pdbx_seq_one_letter_code
_entity_poly.pdbx_strand_id
1 'polypeptide(L)'
;FLSRTADSLEAYYTVCSIRKWFAIPDGGVLLSKKPIREIPLDKDSYFADVRIDGLKHKSSYLYNRIRKEKEYYREAFRKANAYIDRTNNIACMDDKSEDLLQCMNLKKMYAQRCGNTEFLHNELKNIPCIHSMLNNSIRSTLYYPILTEVNQLTLQKKLSEKGLYLPVIWPLSENAKGICSVADYIS
;
A
#
# COMPACT_ATOMS: atom_id res chain seq x y z
N PHE A 1 1.06 10.13 -1.47
CA PHE A 1 0.08 10.95 -0.76
C PHE A 1 0.62 11.37 0.61
N LEU A 2 0.61 10.51 1.61
CA LEU A 2 1.18 10.87 2.93
C LEU A 2 2.71 10.96 2.94
N SER A 3 3.41 10.41 1.96
CA SER A 3 4.87 10.56 1.82
C SER A 3 5.30 11.93 1.33
N ARG A 4 4.37 12.76 0.82
CA ARG A 4 4.63 14.06 0.18
C ARG A 4 5.52 13.97 -1.07
N THR A 5 5.77 12.77 -1.57
CA THR A 5 6.59 12.59 -2.78
C THR A 5 5.99 13.31 -4.00
N ALA A 6 4.65 13.42 -4.06
CA ALA A 6 3.98 14.12 -5.14
C ALA A 6 4.30 15.62 -5.21
N ASP A 7 4.70 16.23 -4.09
CA ASP A 7 5.02 17.66 -4.03
C ASP A 7 6.29 18.02 -4.82
N SER A 8 7.19 17.04 -5.02
CA SER A 8 8.47 17.20 -5.73
C SER A 8 8.44 16.69 -7.18
N LEU A 9 7.32 16.10 -7.62
CA LEU A 9 7.21 15.58 -8.97
C LEU A 9 6.86 16.67 -9.97
N GLU A 10 7.61 16.76 -11.07
CA GLU A 10 7.32 17.65 -12.21
C GLU A 10 6.27 17.07 -13.17
N ALA A 11 5.49 16.11 -12.74
CA ALA A 11 4.46 15.49 -13.55
C ALA A 11 3.27 16.43 -13.78
N TYR A 12 2.68 16.38 -14.99
CA TYR A 12 1.43 17.08 -15.28
C TYR A 12 0.24 16.48 -14.55
N TYR A 13 0.26 15.17 -14.38
CA TYR A 13 -0.77 14.40 -13.69
C TYR A 13 -0.11 13.47 -12.68
N THR A 14 -0.69 13.40 -11.49
CA THR A 14 -0.29 12.45 -10.44
C THR A 14 -1.50 11.65 -9.99
N VAL A 15 -1.41 10.34 -10.05
CA VAL A 15 -2.48 9.43 -9.61
C VAL A 15 -2.06 8.76 -8.31
N CYS A 16 -2.96 8.74 -7.34
CA CYS A 16 -2.71 8.11 -6.04
C CYS A 16 -3.87 7.20 -5.64
N SER A 17 -3.57 5.96 -5.25
CA SER A 17 -4.54 5.04 -4.66
C SER A 17 -4.60 5.22 -3.15
N ILE A 18 -5.57 5.99 -2.65
CA ILE A 18 -5.67 6.33 -1.22
C ILE A 18 -6.05 5.13 -0.35
N ARG A 19 -6.77 4.14 -0.90
CA ARG A 19 -7.10 2.89 -0.19
C ARG A 19 -5.88 2.07 0.25
N LYS A 20 -4.72 2.31 -0.33
CA LYS A 20 -3.46 1.69 0.11
C LYS A 20 -2.90 2.33 1.37
N TRP A 21 -3.25 3.58 1.61
CA TRP A 21 -2.80 4.35 2.76
C TRP A 21 -3.76 4.28 3.95
N PHE A 22 -5.03 4.06 3.67
CA PHE A 22 -6.11 4.09 4.65
C PHE A 22 -6.92 2.80 4.62
N ALA A 23 -7.55 2.48 5.76
CA ALA A 23 -8.47 1.35 5.88
C ALA A 23 -9.85 1.71 5.31
N ILE A 24 -9.87 2.19 4.06
CA ILE A 24 -11.09 2.44 3.28
C ILE A 24 -11.22 1.42 2.15
N PRO A 25 -12.43 1.13 1.70
CA PRO A 25 -12.64 0.08 0.69
C PRO A 25 -12.10 0.44 -0.69
N ASP A 26 -12.29 1.67 -1.14
CA ASP A 26 -11.89 2.17 -2.45
C ASP A 26 -11.32 3.59 -2.38
N GLY A 27 -11.17 4.22 -3.51
CA GLY A 27 -10.75 5.61 -3.64
C GLY A 27 -9.40 5.80 -4.31
N GLY A 28 -9.38 6.78 -5.18
CA GLY A 28 -8.21 7.30 -5.87
C GLY A 28 -8.27 8.82 -5.96
N VAL A 29 -7.11 9.43 -6.13
CA VAL A 29 -6.98 10.88 -6.33
C VAL A 29 -6.18 11.11 -7.60
N LEU A 30 -6.70 11.98 -8.44
CA LEU A 30 -5.99 12.54 -9.58
C LEU A 30 -5.65 14.01 -9.29
N LEU A 31 -4.37 14.31 -9.26
CA LEU A 31 -3.85 15.67 -9.15
C LEU A 31 -3.39 16.14 -10.51
N SER A 32 -3.68 17.40 -10.86
CA SER A 32 -3.26 18.00 -12.11
C SER A 32 -2.76 19.43 -11.89
N LYS A 33 -1.74 19.84 -12.64
CA LYS A 33 -1.26 21.22 -12.71
C LYS A 33 -2.21 22.15 -13.50
N LYS A 34 -3.08 21.55 -14.32
CA LYS A 34 -4.09 22.28 -15.11
C LYS A 34 -5.49 21.88 -14.65
N PRO A 35 -6.48 22.76 -14.78
CA PRO A 35 -7.87 22.41 -14.50
C PRO A 35 -8.27 21.17 -15.29
N ILE A 36 -8.91 20.22 -14.60
CA ILE A 36 -9.48 19.02 -15.20
C ILE A 36 -10.97 19.30 -15.39
N ARG A 37 -11.48 19.03 -16.59
CA ARG A 37 -12.92 19.07 -16.83
C ARG A 37 -13.59 18.01 -15.95
N GLU A 38 -14.63 18.38 -15.23
CA GLU A 38 -15.48 17.42 -14.53
C GLU A 38 -16.02 16.38 -15.52
N ILE A 39 -15.82 15.12 -15.16
CA ILE A 39 -16.39 13.99 -15.89
C ILE A 39 -17.40 13.37 -14.95
N PRO A 40 -18.70 13.36 -15.32
CA PRO A 40 -19.68 12.65 -14.51
C PRO A 40 -19.32 11.17 -14.48
N LEU A 41 -19.20 10.61 -13.29
CA LEU A 41 -18.90 9.20 -13.06
C LEU A 41 -20.08 8.55 -12.36
N ASP A 42 -20.39 7.34 -12.77
CA ASP A 42 -21.39 6.52 -12.10
C ASP A 42 -20.88 6.01 -10.73
N LYS A 43 -21.80 5.69 -9.84
CA LYS A 43 -21.50 5.00 -8.59
C LYS A 43 -21.51 3.49 -8.82
N ASP A 44 -20.49 2.81 -8.31
CA ASP A 44 -20.43 1.36 -8.28
C ASP A 44 -20.05 0.88 -6.89
N SER A 45 -21.06 0.56 -6.10
CA SER A 45 -20.86 0.18 -4.70
C SER A 45 -20.42 -1.28 -4.52
N TYR A 46 -20.49 -2.12 -5.55
CA TYR A 46 -20.18 -3.56 -5.38
C TYR A 46 -18.76 -3.79 -4.85
N PHE A 47 -17.78 -3.14 -5.47
CA PHE A 47 -16.40 -3.26 -5.02
C PHE A 47 -16.19 -2.80 -3.58
N ALA A 48 -16.76 -1.64 -3.25
CA ALA A 48 -16.68 -1.06 -1.91
C ALA A 48 -17.35 -1.97 -0.86
N ASP A 49 -18.52 -2.51 -1.15
CA ASP A 49 -19.25 -3.39 -0.25
C ASP A 49 -18.48 -4.67 0.06
N VAL A 50 -17.98 -5.35 -0.95
CA VAL A 50 -17.17 -6.57 -0.78
C VAL A 50 -15.89 -6.28 0.03
N ARG A 51 -15.27 -5.14 -0.21
CA ARG A 51 -14.06 -4.76 0.52
C ARG A 51 -14.34 -4.33 1.96
N ILE A 52 -15.43 -3.61 2.23
CA ILE A 52 -15.83 -3.25 3.60
C ILE A 52 -16.06 -4.51 4.43
N ASP A 53 -16.76 -5.46 3.87
CA ASP A 53 -17.01 -6.74 4.53
C ASP A 53 -15.70 -7.46 4.83
N GLY A 54 -14.82 -7.55 3.84
CA GLY A 54 -13.46 -8.07 4.04
C GLY A 54 -12.65 -7.32 5.11
N LEU A 55 -12.76 -5.99 5.18
CA LEU A 55 -12.07 -5.18 6.20
C LEU A 55 -12.60 -5.45 7.60
N LYS A 56 -13.92 -5.64 7.77
CA LYS A 56 -14.54 -6.03 9.06
C LYS A 56 -14.00 -7.37 9.55
N HIS A 57 -14.01 -8.38 8.69
CA HIS A 57 -13.47 -9.71 9.00
C HIS A 57 -11.95 -9.68 9.26
N LYS A 58 -11.20 -8.86 8.52
CA LYS A 58 -9.77 -8.64 8.79
C LYS A 58 -9.55 -8.01 10.16
N SER A 59 -10.35 -7.03 10.54
CA SER A 59 -10.29 -6.42 11.88
C SER A 59 -10.57 -7.47 12.96
N SER A 60 -11.65 -8.24 12.81
CA SER A 60 -11.99 -9.35 13.72
C SER A 60 -10.84 -10.36 13.85
N TYR A 61 -10.22 -10.75 12.73
CA TYR A 61 -9.05 -11.63 12.75
C TYR A 61 -7.87 -11.03 13.52
N LEU A 62 -7.59 -9.74 13.33
CA LEU A 62 -6.45 -9.10 13.99
C LEU A 62 -6.60 -9.08 15.52
N TYR A 63 -7.84 -8.91 16.01
CA TYR A 63 -8.12 -8.92 17.45
C TYR A 63 -8.21 -10.33 18.01
N ASN A 64 -8.96 -11.22 17.36
CA ASN A 64 -9.38 -12.52 17.91
C ASN A 64 -8.54 -13.70 17.42
N ARG A 65 -7.74 -13.52 16.37
CA ARG A 65 -6.90 -14.54 15.72
C ARG A 65 -7.66 -15.77 15.20
N ILE A 66 -8.97 -15.64 14.95
CA ILE A 66 -9.82 -16.73 14.46
C ILE A 66 -9.48 -17.02 13.00
N ARG A 67 -9.02 -18.24 12.71
CA ARG A 67 -8.58 -18.65 11.36
C ARG A 67 -9.65 -18.45 10.28
N LYS A 68 -10.92 -18.77 10.58
CA LYS A 68 -12.05 -18.60 9.67
C LYS A 68 -12.19 -17.15 9.18
N GLU A 69 -11.98 -16.18 10.06
CA GLU A 69 -12.01 -14.76 9.71
C GLU A 69 -10.91 -14.40 8.71
N LYS A 70 -9.72 -15.03 8.85
CA LYS A 70 -8.61 -14.84 7.92
C LYS A 70 -8.94 -15.37 6.52
N GLU A 71 -9.55 -16.54 6.45
CA GLU A 71 -9.95 -17.15 5.19
C GLU A 71 -11.03 -16.31 4.49
N TYR A 72 -12.01 -15.83 5.26
CA TYR A 72 -13.09 -14.99 4.76
C TYR A 72 -12.59 -13.68 4.14
N TYR A 73 -11.81 -12.89 4.88
CA TYR A 73 -11.36 -11.60 4.34
C TYR A 73 -10.44 -11.76 3.13
N ARG A 74 -9.65 -12.82 3.08
CA ARG A 74 -8.79 -13.10 1.91
C ARG A 74 -9.64 -13.40 0.67
N GLU A 75 -10.69 -14.18 0.83
CA GLU A 75 -11.62 -14.48 -0.25
C GLU A 75 -12.38 -13.22 -0.70
N ALA A 76 -12.86 -12.40 0.22
CA ALA A 76 -13.52 -11.13 -0.09
C ALA A 76 -12.58 -10.21 -0.91
N PHE A 77 -11.31 -10.08 -0.49
CA PHE A 77 -10.35 -9.27 -1.24
C PHE A 77 -10.00 -9.85 -2.60
N ARG A 78 -9.94 -11.18 -2.74
CA ARG A 78 -9.75 -11.84 -4.03
C ARG A 78 -10.91 -11.56 -4.97
N LYS A 79 -12.16 -11.66 -4.50
CA LYS A 79 -13.37 -11.33 -5.27
C LYS A 79 -13.36 -9.88 -5.73
N ALA A 80 -13.06 -8.94 -4.83
CA ALA A 80 -12.99 -7.53 -5.16
C ALA A 80 -11.91 -7.23 -6.21
N ASN A 81 -10.72 -7.83 -6.11
CA ASN A 81 -9.68 -7.65 -7.10
C ASN A 81 -10.08 -8.24 -8.45
N ALA A 82 -10.65 -9.46 -8.47
CA ALA A 82 -11.15 -10.08 -9.71
C ALA A 82 -12.27 -9.28 -10.39
N TYR A 83 -13.05 -8.53 -9.61
CA TYR A 83 -14.04 -7.61 -10.16
C TYR A 83 -13.38 -6.44 -10.88
N ILE A 84 -12.43 -5.76 -10.25
CA ILE A 84 -11.69 -4.65 -10.88
C ILE A 84 -10.96 -5.10 -12.15
N ASP A 85 -10.34 -6.28 -12.11
CA ASP A 85 -9.59 -6.80 -13.26
C ASP A 85 -10.47 -7.08 -14.49
N ARG A 86 -11.77 -7.21 -14.27
CA ARG A 86 -12.76 -7.50 -15.34
C ARG A 86 -13.60 -6.30 -15.75
N THR A 87 -13.65 -5.25 -14.94
CA THR A 87 -14.44 -4.06 -15.23
C THR A 87 -13.58 -3.00 -15.94
N ASN A 88 -14.13 -2.41 -16.98
CA ASN A 88 -13.54 -1.25 -17.65
C ASN A 88 -14.21 0.07 -17.20
N ASN A 89 -15.15 0.00 -16.29
CA ASN A 89 -15.87 1.17 -15.82
C ASN A 89 -15.04 1.95 -14.81
N ILE A 90 -14.98 3.25 -15.00
CA ILE A 90 -14.43 4.20 -14.02
C ILE A 90 -15.62 4.70 -13.19
N ALA A 91 -15.58 4.49 -11.89
CA ALA A 91 -16.62 4.90 -10.96
C ALA A 91 -16.10 5.93 -9.95
N CYS A 92 -17.02 6.71 -9.38
CA CYS A 92 -16.73 7.56 -8.22
C CYS A 92 -16.31 6.71 -7.03
N MET A 93 -15.60 7.33 -6.11
CA MET A 93 -15.38 6.76 -4.77
C MET A 93 -16.73 6.57 -4.08
N ASP A 94 -16.91 5.46 -3.38
CA ASP A 94 -18.16 5.16 -2.66
C ASP A 94 -18.32 6.09 -1.45
N ASP A 95 -19.55 6.50 -1.17
CA ASP A 95 -19.89 7.43 -0.06
C ASP A 95 -19.35 6.91 1.29
N LYS A 96 -19.37 5.58 1.51
CA LYS A 96 -18.81 4.97 2.73
C LYS A 96 -17.31 5.19 2.88
N SER A 97 -16.58 5.23 1.74
CA SER A 97 -15.14 5.56 1.74
C SER A 97 -14.92 7.02 2.06
N GLU A 98 -15.76 7.92 1.53
CA GLU A 98 -15.69 9.36 1.83
C GLU A 98 -15.97 9.62 3.30
N ASP A 99 -17.03 9.06 3.85
CA ASP A 99 -17.40 9.19 5.27
C ASP A 99 -16.28 8.70 6.19
N LEU A 100 -15.71 7.53 5.88
CA LEU A 100 -14.58 6.99 6.64
C LEU A 100 -13.36 7.91 6.56
N LEU A 101 -13.05 8.45 5.39
CA LEU A 101 -11.90 9.34 5.19
C LEU A 101 -12.06 10.64 5.96
N GLN A 102 -13.27 11.21 6.00
CA GLN A 102 -13.57 12.43 6.76
C GLN A 102 -13.39 12.23 8.28
N CYS A 103 -13.66 11.03 8.79
CA CYS A 103 -13.47 10.69 10.20
C CYS A 103 -12.00 10.45 10.59
N MET A 104 -11.07 10.39 9.62
CA MET A 104 -9.67 10.05 9.89
C MET A 104 -8.83 11.25 10.33
N ASN A 105 -8.04 11.08 11.38
CA ASN A 105 -7.03 12.07 11.77
C ASN A 105 -5.74 11.86 10.96
N LEU A 106 -5.67 12.51 9.80
CA LEU A 106 -4.55 12.38 8.87
C LEU A 106 -3.21 12.82 9.48
N LYS A 107 -3.22 13.86 10.32
CA LYS A 107 -2.00 14.33 11.01
C LYS A 107 -1.44 13.27 11.95
N LYS A 108 -2.32 12.64 12.75
CA LYS A 108 -1.93 11.55 13.66
C LYS A 108 -1.40 10.34 12.87
N MET A 109 -2.06 9.98 11.78
CA MET A 109 -1.63 8.86 10.93
C MET A 109 -0.27 9.13 10.27
N TYR A 110 -0.05 10.35 9.81
CA TYR A 110 1.25 10.77 9.27
C TYR A 110 2.35 10.69 10.33
N ALA A 111 2.12 11.26 11.50
CA ALA A 111 3.08 11.22 12.61
C ALA A 111 3.43 9.78 13.02
N GLN A 112 2.42 8.90 13.10
CA GLN A 112 2.63 7.48 13.40
C GLN A 112 3.49 6.78 12.35
N ARG A 113 3.27 7.06 11.06
CA ARG A 113 4.09 6.50 9.97
C ARG A 113 5.53 7.00 10.02
N CYS A 114 5.73 8.29 10.31
CA CYS A 114 7.07 8.85 10.50
C CYS A 114 7.80 8.13 11.63
N GLY A 115 7.16 7.99 12.78
CA GLY A 115 7.73 7.28 13.93
C GLY A 115 8.04 5.81 13.63
N ASN A 116 7.15 5.11 12.91
CA ASN A 116 7.39 3.73 12.50
C ASN A 116 8.59 3.63 11.53
N THR A 117 8.71 4.56 10.60
CA THR A 117 9.83 4.60 9.64
C THR A 117 11.14 4.84 10.35
N GLU A 118 11.18 5.80 11.26
CA GLU A 118 12.36 6.13 12.06
C GLU A 118 12.77 4.97 12.97
N PHE A 119 11.80 4.34 13.64
CA PHE A 119 12.04 3.16 14.46
C PHE A 119 12.67 2.03 13.64
N LEU A 120 12.06 1.66 12.51
CA LEU A 120 12.60 0.61 11.64
C LEU A 120 13.99 0.97 11.11
N HIS A 121 14.23 2.22 10.75
CA HIS A 121 15.55 2.67 10.31
C HIS A 121 16.60 2.47 11.39
N ASN A 122 16.32 2.87 12.62
CA ASN A 122 17.25 2.75 13.73
C ASN A 122 17.54 1.29 14.10
N GLU A 123 16.54 0.42 14.07
CA GLU A 123 16.69 -1.01 14.39
C GLU A 123 17.43 -1.78 13.29
N LEU A 124 17.22 -1.42 12.01
CA LEU A 124 17.72 -2.19 10.88
C LEU A 124 19.09 -1.71 10.34
N LYS A 125 19.47 -0.45 10.56
CA LYS A 125 20.68 0.16 9.99
C LYS A 125 22.00 -0.56 10.36
N ASN A 126 22.02 -1.27 11.49
CA ASN A 126 23.20 -1.98 11.98
C ASN A 126 23.19 -3.49 11.65
N ILE A 127 22.21 -3.97 10.88
CA ILE A 127 22.14 -5.37 10.45
C ILE A 127 22.93 -5.50 9.13
N PRO A 128 24.07 -6.21 9.11
CA PRO A 128 24.99 -6.17 7.96
C PRO A 128 24.40 -6.60 6.62
N CYS A 129 23.41 -7.51 6.65
CA CYS A 129 22.77 -8.06 5.43
C CYS A 129 21.50 -7.33 5.02
N ILE A 130 21.18 -6.18 5.64
CA ILE A 130 19.98 -5.38 5.35
C ILE A 130 20.39 -3.95 5.03
N HIS A 131 19.96 -3.45 3.88
CA HIS A 131 20.24 -2.09 3.43
C HIS A 131 18.91 -1.34 3.25
N SER A 132 18.79 -0.17 3.87
CA SER A 132 17.66 0.71 3.66
C SER A 132 17.73 1.35 2.27
N MET A 133 16.62 1.34 1.54
CA MET A 133 16.49 2.07 0.28
C MET A 133 15.95 3.50 0.47
N LEU A 134 15.72 3.92 1.70
CA LEU A 134 15.23 5.27 1.98
C LEU A 134 16.40 6.24 2.03
N ASN A 135 16.26 7.34 1.30
CA ASN A 135 17.12 8.50 1.54
C ASN A 135 16.65 9.25 2.81
N ASN A 136 17.52 10.04 3.40
CA ASN A 136 17.30 10.74 4.66
C ASN A 136 16.14 11.78 4.61
N SER A 137 15.60 12.09 3.43
CA SER A 137 14.51 13.04 3.24
C SER A 137 13.12 12.40 3.39
N ILE A 138 13.02 11.08 3.27
CA ILE A 138 11.73 10.36 3.30
C ILE A 138 11.41 9.95 4.73
N ARG A 139 10.41 10.62 5.32
CA ARG A 139 10.00 10.40 6.71
C ARG A 139 8.79 9.49 6.86
N SER A 140 7.95 9.38 5.85
CA SER A 140 6.73 8.56 5.88
C SER A 140 6.63 7.74 4.61
N THR A 141 6.49 6.44 4.77
CA THR A 141 6.37 5.50 3.65
C THR A 141 5.17 4.57 3.81
N LEU A 142 4.68 4.03 2.70
CA LEU A 142 3.67 2.97 2.74
C LEU A 142 4.28 1.66 3.25
N TYR A 143 5.49 1.36 2.77
CA TYR A 143 6.34 0.26 3.21
C TYR A 143 7.72 0.80 3.53
N TYR A 144 8.43 0.22 4.48
CA TYR A 144 9.84 0.47 4.68
C TYR A 144 10.63 -0.45 3.74
N PRO A 145 11.19 0.07 2.63
CA PRO A 145 11.86 -0.75 1.64
C PRO A 145 13.27 -1.11 2.11
N ILE A 146 13.60 -2.39 1.99
CA ILE A 146 14.94 -2.90 2.28
C ILE A 146 15.45 -3.74 1.11
N LEU A 147 16.74 -3.65 0.88
CA LEU A 147 17.49 -4.66 0.14
C LEU A 147 18.10 -5.66 1.11
N THR A 148 18.21 -6.89 0.72
CA THR A 148 18.82 -7.93 1.53
C THR A 148 19.72 -8.82 0.68
N GLU A 149 20.86 -9.19 1.25
CA GLU A 149 21.79 -10.16 0.66
C GLU A 149 21.29 -11.60 0.80
N VAL A 150 20.31 -11.80 1.68
CA VAL A 150 19.66 -13.11 1.86
C VAL A 150 18.60 -13.31 0.78
N ASN A 151 18.43 -14.54 0.31
CA ASN A 151 17.35 -14.84 -0.63
C ASN A 151 15.99 -14.38 -0.09
N GLN A 152 15.35 -13.49 -0.84
CA GLN A 152 14.13 -12.78 -0.43
C GLN A 152 12.96 -13.71 -0.08
N LEU A 153 12.77 -14.78 -0.87
CA LEU A 153 11.68 -15.73 -0.63
C LEU A 153 11.93 -16.57 0.64
N THR A 154 13.18 -16.92 0.88
CA THR A 154 13.59 -17.64 2.09
C THR A 154 13.40 -16.76 3.32
N LEU A 155 13.78 -15.49 3.25
CA LEU A 155 13.57 -14.51 4.32
C LEU A 155 12.08 -14.30 4.58
N GLN A 156 11.29 -14.08 3.53
CA GLN A 156 9.84 -13.92 3.62
C GLN A 156 9.18 -15.13 4.30
N LYS A 157 9.55 -16.35 3.92
CA LYS A 157 9.03 -17.58 4.52
C LYS A 157 9.34 -17.63 6.02
N LYS A 158 10.61 -17.47 6.41
CA LYS A 158 11.03 -17.48 7.82
C LYS A 158 10.34 -16.43 8.67
N LEU A 159 10.15 -15.22 8.13
CA LEU A 159 9.45 -14.16 8.82
C LEU A 159 7.95 -14.44 8.94
N SER A 160 7.33 -15.02 7.91
CA SER A 160 5.92 -15.38 7.95
C SER A 160 5.61 -16.48 8.98
N GLU A 161 6.54 -17.42 9.20
CA GLU A 161 6.45 -18.43 10.26
C GLU A 161 6.45 -17.79 11.67
N LYS A 162 7.08 -16.61 11.80
CA LYS A 162 7.07 -15.80 13.02
C LYS A 162 5.92 -14.78 13.08
N GLY A 163 4.99 -14.81 12.12
CA GLY A 163 3.84 -13.91 12.04
C GLY A 163 4.12 -12.55 11.42
N LEU A 164 5.31 -12.35 10.84
CA LEU A 164 5.69 -11.13 10.13
C LEU A 164 5.50 -11.33 8.63
N TYR A 165 4.56 -10.58 8.05
CA TYR A 165 4.19 -10.71 6.64
C TYR A 165 4.73 -9.53 5.83
N LEU A 166 5.85 -9.77 5.13
CA LEU A 166 6.47 -8.80 4.25
C LEU A 166 6.17 -9.14 2.79
N PRO A 167 5.68 -8.20 2.00
CA PRO A 167 5.60 -8.41 0.55
C PRO A 167 6.99 -8.37 -0.07
N VAL A 168 7.25 -9.26 -1.01
CA VAL A 168 8.31 -9.06 -2.00
C VAL A 168 7.69 -8.20 -3.10
N ILE A 169 8.15 -6.95 -3.21
CA ILE A 169 7.57 -5.98 -4.15
C ILE A 169 8.35 -6.08 -5.46
N TRP A 170 7.60 -6.31 -6.52
CA TRP A 170 8.07 -6.37 -7.90
C TRP A 170 9.29 -7.27 -8.09
N PRO A 171 9.12 -8.59 -7.94
CA PRO A 171 10.19 -9.50 -8.35
C PRO A 171 10.54 -9.21 -9.80
N LEU A 172 11.82 -8.94 -10.07
CA LEU A 172 12.28 -8.70 -11.43
C LEU A 172 11.99 -9.95 -12.30
N SER A 173 11.43 -9.73 -13.48
CA SER A 173 11.33 -10.79 -14.47
C SER A 173 12.74 -11.29 -14.86
N GLU A 174 12.85 -12.51 -15.35
CA GLU A 174 14.15 -13.04 -15.82
C GLU A 174 14.82 -12.12 -16.86
N ASN A 175 14.01 -11.51 -17.74
CA ASN A 175 14.49 -10.57 -18.75
C ASN A 175 14.99 -9.23 -18.15
N ALA A 176 14.48 -8.83 -17.01
CA ALA A 176 14.86 -7.60 -16.32
C ALA A 176 16.10 -7.78 -15.41
N LYS A 177 16.41 -9.00 -14.99
CA LYS A 177 17.57 -9.30 -14.13
C LYS A 177 18.92 -8.98 -14.80
N GLY A 178 18.96 -8.94 -16.12
CA GLY A 178 20.17 -8.56 -16.89
C GLY A 178 20.30 -7.06 -17.17
N ILE A 179 19.29 -6.25 -16.88
CA ILE A 179 19.22 -4.83 -17.20
C ILE A 179 19.45 -3.95 -15.99
N CYS A 180 19.03 -4.40 -14.81
CA CYS A 180 19.17 -3.66 -13.57
C CYS A 180 20.17 -4.36 -12.64
N SER A 181 21.28 -3.70 -12.36
CA SER A 181 22.16 -4.13 -11.27
C SER A 181 21.62 -3.64 -9.92
N VAL A 182 21.96 -4.34 -8.84
CA VAL A 182 21.61 -3.88 -7.48
C VAL A 182 22.20 -2.50 -7.20
N ALA A 183 23.30 -2.13 -7.86
CA ALA A 183 23.92 -0.82 -7.76
C ALA A 183 23.03 0.31 -8.30
N ASP A 184 22.16 0.05 -9.28
CA ASP A 184 21.26 1.05 -9.86
C ASP A 184 20.12 1.45 -8.89
N TYR A 185 19.91 0.69 -7.81
CA TYR A 185 18.94 0.99 -6.76
C TYR A 185 19.56 1.63 -5.51
N ILE A 186 20.88 1.69 -5.43
CA ILE A 186 21.61 2.17 -4.24
C ILE A 186 22.23 3.55 -4.49
N SER A 187 22.31 3.98 -5.76
CA SER A 187 22.76 5.32 -6.15
C SER A 187 21.60 6.34 -6.10
#